data_b985cacc3f4677efa153cd9136c414d0
#
_entry.id   b985cacc3f4677efa153cd9136c414d0
#
_cell.length_a   1.000
_cell.length_b   1.000
_cell.length_c   1.000
_cell.angle_alpha   90.00
_cell.angle_beta   90.00
_cell.angle_gamma   90.00
#
_symmetry.space_group_name_H-M   'P 1'
#
loop_
_entity.id
_entity.type
_entity.pdbx_description
1 polymer ?
#
loop_
_entity_poly.entity_id
_entity_poly.type
_entity_poly.pdbx_seq_one_letter_code
_entity_poly.pdbx_strand_id
1 'polypeptide(L)'
;MGSVVISLDAELGWGFHDLADPPTERVEAGRRGWSVMLELFEEFDIPATWAVVGHLMLDDCDGVHADHPAPDGWFDRERTDWADRDDLRYGPDLVTDLLESDTDHEFASHSFSHALFGRPETDREFAVAELERSREIAADWNESIDSFVYPRNDIGHREVLAEQGVSAYRGRSPTRDGVRGIFDSTVRDRSMLVEPAVDEYGLVNVPASMFLFGFEGPARTVAESIWTDPMVELARSGIDEATRTDGLFHMWLHPNNLTHERDDHRMRAILSHLERRRTATDLTVETMADVARRVAGPSSATERATASWS
;
A
#
# COMPACT_ATOMS: atom_id res chain seq x y z
N MET A 1 -12.95 -18.88 6.37
CA MET A 1 -11.59 -19.15 5.83
C MET A 1 -10.71 -17.98 6.15
N GLY A 2 -9.53 -18.23 6.72
CA GLY A 2 -8.57 -17.16 6.96
C GLY A 2 -7.94 -16.65 5.67
N SER A 3 -7.54 -15.39 5.65
CA SER A 3 -6.90 -14.79 4.48
C SER A 3 -5.73 -13.89 4.85
N VAL A 4 -4.84 -13.70 3.88
CA VAL A 4 -3.69 -12.80 3.97
C VAL A 4 -3.76 -11.80 2.83
N VAL A 5 -3.53 -10.52 3.15
CA VAL A 5 -3.34 -9.44 2.17
C VAL A 5 -1.93 -8.89 2.33
N ILE A 6 -1.30 -8.55 1.20
CA ILE A 6 -0.06 -7.79 1.17
C ILE A 6 -0.30 -6.54 0.34
N SER A 7 -0.05 -5.36 0.89
CA SER A 7 -0.12 -4.11 0.16
C SER A 7 1.20 -3.36 0.17
N LEU A 8 1.52 -2.68 -0.92
CA LEU A 8 2.74 -1.91 -1.09
C LEU A 8 2.40 -0.45 -1.36
N ASP A 9 3.11 0.46 -0.67
CA ASP A 9 3.06 1.89 -0.95
C ASP A 9 4.17 2.20 -1.96
N ALA A 10 3.78 2.30 -3.22
CA ALA A 10 4.67 2.46 -4.37
C ALA A 10 4.81 3.94 -4.73
N GLU A 11 5.77 4.62 -4.10
CA GLU A 11 5.79 6.07 -4.00
C GLU A 11 7.09 6.75 -4.49
N LEU A 12 8.25 6.02 -4.58
CA LEU A 12 9.57 6.59 -4.88
C LEU A 12 9.81 7.93 -4.14
N GLY A 13 10.25 8.96 -4.84
CA GLY A 13 10.51 10.30 -4.28
C GLY A 13 9.28 11.01 -3.74
N TRP A 14 8.07 10.67 -4.20
CA TRP A 14 6.83 11.28 -3.76
C TRP A 14 6.52 11.00 -2.29
N GLY A 15 6.90 9.83 -1.77
CA GLY A 15 6.76 9.51 -0.35
C GLY A 15 7.55 10.41 0.59
N PHE A 16 8.49 11.18 0.06
CA PHE A 16 9.35 12.12 0.78
C PHE A 16 9.15 13.57 0.34
N HIS A 17 8.12 13.84 -0.44
CA HIS A 17 7.81 15.13 -1.05
C HIS A 17 7.70 16.27 -0.02
N ASP A 18 7.22 15.99 1.19
CA ASP A 18 7.05 16.94 2.27
C ASP A 18 8.31 17.14 3.15
N LEU A 19 9.41 16.42 2.88
CA LEU A 19 10.65 16.54 3.64
C LEU A 19 11.56 17.62 3.04
N ALA A 20 12.24 18.37 3.92
CA ALA A 20 13.19 19.39 3.51
C ALA A 20 14.48 18.80 2.88
N ASP A 21 14.83 17.57 3.25
CA ASP A 21 16.02 16.84 2.78
C ASP A 21 15.61 15.37 2.52
N PRO A 22 15.12 15.09 1.30
CA PRO A 22 14.64 13.75 0.99
C PRO A 22 15.81 12.75 0.88
N PRO A 23 15.63 11.51 1.42
CA PRO A 23 16.70 10.51 1.52
C PRO A 23 16.97 9.83 0.17
N THR A 24 17.82 10.39 -0.67
CA THR A 24 18.10 9.94 -2.04
C THR A 24 18.46 8.45 -2.11
N GLU A 25 19.38 7.95 -1.27
CA GLU A 25 19.78 6.54 -1.25
C GLU A 25 18.56 5.60 -0.99
N ARG A 26 17.63 6.04 -0.16
CA ARG A 26 16.41 5.24 0.13
C ARG A 26 15.45 5.23 -1.05
N VAL A 27 15.33 6.34 -1.76
CA VAL A 27 14.51 6.41 -2.98
C VAL A 27 15.12 5.55 -4.09
N GLU A 28 16.44 5.59 -4.28
CA GLU A 28 17.17 4.69 -5.20
C GLU A 28 16.93 3.21 -4.85
N ALA A 29 17.01 2.87 -3.56
CA ALA A 29 16.69 1.52 -3.11
C ALA A 29 15.22 1.13 -3.41
N GLY A 30 14.31 2.10 -3.53
CA GLY A 30 12.92 1.89 -3.89
C GLY A 30 12.74 1.26 -5.27
N ARG A 31 13.49 1.70 -6.27
CA ARG A 31 13.44 1.10 -7.61
C ARG A 31 13.89 -0.37 -7.58
N ARG A 32 15.05 -0.64 -6.95
CA ARG A 32 15.54 -2.00 -6.76
C ARG A 32 14.53 -2.86 -5.99
N GLY A 33 14.01 -2.32 -4.90
CA GLY A 33 13.04 -3.03 -4.06
C GLY A 33 11.75 -3.37 -4.79
N TRP A 34 11.31 -2.51 -5.74
CA TRP A 34 10.17 -2.79 -6.60
C TRP A 34 10.40 -4.05 -7.45
N SER A 35 11.50 -4.09 -8.20
CA SER A 35 11.83 -5.25 -9.03
C SER A 35 11.99 -6.53 -8.21
N VAL A 36 12.69 -6.44 -7.06
CA VAL A 36 12.87 -7.59 -6.15
C VAL A 36 11.52 -8.11 -5.64
N MET A 37 10.58 -7.21 -5.29
CA MET A 37 9.26 -7.64 -4.81
C MET A 37 8.43 -8.29 -5.91
N LEU A 38 8.47 -7.76 -7.15
CA LEU A 38 7.81 -8.40 -8.29
C LEU A 38 8.36 -9.80 -8.54
N GLU A 39 9.70 -9.95 -8.63
CA GLU A 39 10.34 -11.26 -8.80
C GLU A 39 9.94 -12.26 -7.70
N LEU A 40 9.86 -11.81 -6.45
CA LEU A 40 9.46 -12.66 -5.34
C LEU A 40 7.99 -13.04 -5.38
N PHE A 41 7.11 -12.14 -5.75
CA PHE A 41 5.69 -12.41 -5.90
C PHE A 41 5.42 -13.40 -7.04
N GLU A 42 6.11 -13.25 -8.16
CA GLU A 42 6.06 -14.22 -9.27
C GLU A 42 6.60 -15.59 -8.87
N GLU A 43 7.75 -15.64 -8.19
CA GLU A 43 8.35 -16.91 -7.74
C GLU A 43 7.40 -17.75 -6.87
N PHE A 44 6.59 -17.08 -6.03
CA PHE A 44 5.66 -17.75 -5.11
C PHE A 44 4.19 -17.69 -5.57
N ASP A 45 3.90 -17.09 -6.74
CA ASP A 45 2.55 -16.87 -7.26
C ASP A 45 1.63 -16.23 -6.19
N ILE A 46 2.08 -15.13 -5.59
CA ILE A 46 1.40 -14.41 -4.52
C ILE A 46 0.91 -13.07 -5.04
N PRO A 47 -0.41 -12.87 -5.19
CA PRO A 47 -0.96 -11.56 -5.55
C PRO A 47 -0.77 -10.54 -4.42
N ALA A 48 -0.61 -9.27 -4.80
CA ALA A 48 -0.49 -8.15 -3.88
C ALA A 48 -1.22 -6.92 -4.41
N THR A 49 -1.57 -5.99 -3.51
CA THR A 49 -2.13 -4.69 -3.88
C THR A 49 -0.98 -3.68 -3.96
N TRP A 50 -0.76 -3.10 -5.14
CA TRP A 50 0.23 -2.06 -5.37
C TRP A 50 -0.44 -0.70 -5.43
N ALA A 51 -0.29 0.09 -4.39
CA ALA A 51 -0.82 1.44 -4.34
C ALA A 51 0.21 2.42 -4.91
N VAL A 52 -0.04 2.85 -6.13
CA VAL A 52 0.89 3.65 -6.94
C VAL A 52 0.54 5.12 -6.85
N VAL A 53 1.54 5.98 -6.63
CA VAL A 53 1.39 7.43 -6.77
C VAL A 53 1.24 7.77 -8.25
N GLY A 54 0.21 8.54 -8.62
CA GLY A 54 -0.13 8.79 -10.02
C GLY A 54 1.01 9.41 -10.84
N HIS A 55 1.81 10.29 -10.26
CA HIS A 55 2.99 10.86 -10.91
C HIS A 55 4.03 9.84 -11.38
N LEU A 56 4.12 8.67 -10.73
CA LEU A 56 5.07 7.62 -11.17
C LEU A 56 4.73 7.06 -12.55
N MET A 57 3.48 7.22 -12.99
CA MET A 57 3.00 6.72 -14.27
C MET A 57 3.28 7.68 -15.45
N LEU A 58 3.78 8.88 -15.16
CA LEU A 58 4.15 9.87 -16.17
C LEU A 58 5.56 9.61 -16.70
N ASP A 59 5.79 9.89 -17.98
CA ASP A 59 7.13 9.90 -18.56
C ASP A 59 7.94 11.11 -18.08
N ASP A 60 7.27 12.25 -17.96
CA ASP A 60 7.80 13.50 -17.44
C ASP A 60 6.69 14.42 -16.93
N CYS A 61 7.04 15.49 -16.23
CA CYS A 61 6.15 16.58 -15.87
C CYS A 61 6.94 17.88 -15.80
N ASP A 62 6.38 18.95 -16.37
CA ASP A 62 7.00 20.28 -16.32
C ASP A 62 6.84 20.97 -14.95
N GLY A 63 6.16 20.33 -14.02
CA GLY A 63 5.84 20.84 -12.68
C GLY A 63 4.87 22.02 -12.71
N VAL A 64 4.15 22.24 -13.82
CA VAL A 64 3.11 23.26 -13.95
C VAL A 64 1.74 22.63 -13.83
N HIS A 65 1.15 22.72 -12.66
CA HIS A 65 -0.18 22.18 -12.34
C HIS A 65 -1.19 23.33 -12.14
N ALA A 66 -1.29 24.23 -13.13
CA ALA A 66 -2.03 25.49 -13.01
C ALA A 66 -3.51 25.32 -12.65
N ASP A 67 -4.12 24.23 -13.09
CA ASP A 67 -5.54 23.93 -12.83
C ASP A 67 -5.74 22.97 -11.64
N HIS A 68 -4.65 22.61 -10.93
CA HIS A 68 -4.73 21.72 -9.78
C HIS A 68 -4.82 22.55 -8.48
N PRO A 69 -5.84 22.33 -7.63
CA PRO A 69 -6.10 23.16 -6.45
C PRO A 69 -5.19 22.80 -5.25
N ALA A 70 -3.99 22.33 -5.51
CA ALA A 70 -3.00 22.04 -4.48
C ALA A 70 -2.58 23.34 -3.74
N PRO A 71 -2.18 23.23 -2.47
CA PRO A 71 -1.64 24.37 -1.74
C PRO A 71 -0.43 25.00 -2.45
N ASP A 72 -0.26 26.31 -2.28
CA ASP A 72 0.86 27.05 -2.85
C ASP A 72 2.21 26.35 -2.55
N GLY A 73 3.01 26.13 -3.59
CA GLY A 73 4.32 25.51 -3.48
C GLY A 73 4.32 23.98 -3.35
N TRP A 74 3.16 23.32 -3.41
CA TRP A 74 3.07 21.84 -3.32
C TRP A 74 3.95 21.13 -4.36
N PHE A 75 3.92 21.63 -5.60
CA PHE A 75 4.69 21.06 -6.72
C PHE A 75 6.05 21.74 -6.97
N ASP A 76 6.49 22.68 -6.13
CA ASP A 76 7.76 23.41 -6.35
C ASP A 76 8.97 22.48 -6.40
N ARG A 77 8.93 21.37 -5.67
CA ARG A 77 10.01 20.38 -5.61
C ARG A 77 10.17 19.54 -6.86
N GLU A 78 9.15 19.40 -7.68
CA GLU A 78 9.27 18.73 -8.97
C GLU A 78 10.34 19.37 -9.85
N ARG A 79 10.56 20.67 -9.68
CA ARG A 79 11.51 21.44 -10.48
C ARG A 79 12.89 21.58 -9.85
N THR A 80 13.01 21.32 -8.55
CA THR A 80 14.22 21.64 -7.79
C THR A 80 14.91 20.42 -7.23
N ASP A 81 14.17 19.51 -6.61
CA ASP A 81 14.72 18.32 -6.01
C ASP A 81 14.92 17.25 -7.09
N TRP A 82 16.13 16.71 -7.16
CA TRP A 82 16.50 15.70 -8.16
C TRP A 82 16.24 16.10 -9.62
N ALA A 83 16.40 17.39 -9.96
CA ALA A 83 16.12 17.93 -11.30
C ALA A 83 16.83 17.18 -12.44
N ASP A 84 17.95 16.51 -12.16
CA ASP A 84 18.72 15.68 -13.10
C ASP A 84 18.51 14.17 -12.87
N ARG A 85 17.51 13.78 -12.05
CA ARG A 85 17.24 12.39 -11.65
C ARG A 85 15.75 12.08 -11.73
N ASP A 86 15.22 12.11 -12.95
CA ASP A 86 13.81 11.81 -13.25
C ASP A 86 13.42 10.42 -12.77
N ASP A 87 14.37 9.48 -12.77
CA ASP A 87 14.19 8.12 -12.28
C ASP A 87 13.80 8.02 -10.79
N LEU A 88 13.98 9.08 -10.02
CA LEU A 88 13.57 9.13 -8.60
C LEU A 88 12.12 9.66 -8.42
N ARG A 89 11.54 10.23 -9.46
CA ARG A 89 10.19 10.80 -9.46
C ARG A 89 9.22 10.05 -10.35
N TYR A 90 9.70 9.52 -11.47
CA TYR A 90 8.92 8.82 -12.46
C TYR A 90 9.39 7.37 -12.56
N GLY A 91 8.48 6.48 -12.84
CA GLY A 91 8.73 5.04 -12.92
C GLY A 91 7.78 4.33 -13.87
N PRO A 92 7.54 4.87 -15.10
CA PRO A 92 6.67 4.21 -16.07
C PRO A 92 7.18 2.81 -16.44
N ASP A 93 8.49 2.59 -16.42
CA ASP A 93 9.13 1.29 -16.56
C ASP A 93 8.72 0.32 -15.43
N LEU A 94 8.72 0.78 -14.17
CA LEU A 94 8.32 -0.04 -13.03
C LEU A 94 6.82 -0.36 -13.05
N VAL A 95 6.00 0.59 -13.49
CA VAL A 95 4.56 0.37 -13.67
C VAL A 95 4.31 -0.62 -14.81
N THR A 96 5.05 -0.53 -15.91
CA THR A 96 5.00 -1.51 -16.99
C THR A 96 5.34 -2.91 -16.48
N ASP A 97 6.45 -3.07 -15.75
CA ASP A 97 6.85 -4.35 -15.15
C ASP A 97 5.75 -4.93 -14.23
N LEU A 98 5.08 -4.06 -13.45
CA LEU A 98 3.96 -4.48 -12.59
C LEU A 98 2.77 -5.00 -13.41
N LEU A 99 2.38 -4.27 -14.45
CA LEU A 99 1.21 -4.61 -15.28
C LEU A 99 1.46 -5.79 -16.23
N GLU A 100 2.71 -6.05 -16.56
CA GLU A 100 3.13 -7.20 -17.39
C GLU A 100 3.47 -8.45 -16.57
N SER A 101 3.39 -8.38 -15.22
CA SER A 101 3.64 -9.53 -14.34
C SER A 101 2.67 -10.67 -14.60
N ASP A 102 3.18 -11.91 -14.56
CA ASP A 102 2.37 -13.13 -14.67
C ASP A 102 1.47 -13.37 -13.44
N THR A 103 1.72 -12.67 -12.32
CA THR A 103 0.91 -12.71 -11.11
C THR A 103 -0.22 -11.66 -11.17
N ASP A 104 -1.44 -12.06 -10.83
CA ASP A 104 -2.63 -11.20 -10.89
C ASP A 104 -2.65 -10.16 -9.74
N HIS A 105 -1.79 -9.15 -9.85
CA HIS A 105 -1.69 -8.06 -8.89
C HIS A 105 -2.86 -7.08 -9.03
N GLU A 106 -3.23 -6.45 -7.92
CA GLU A 106 -4.15 -5.31 -7.92
C GLU A 106 -3.36 -4.01 -8.09
N PHE A 107 -3.72 -3.23 -9.10
CA PHE A 107 -3.34 -1.82 -9.21
C PHE A 107 -4.28 -0.98 -8.34
N ALA A 108 -3.74 -0.22 -7.39
CA ALA A 108 -4.48 0.67 -6.49
C ALA A 108 -3.89 2.09 -6.49
N SER A 109 -4.62 3.08 -6.03
CA SER A 109 -4.12 4.46 -5.95
C SER A 109 -3.49 4.78 -4.60
N HIS A 110 -2.38 5.54 -4.65
CA HIS A 110 -1.76 6.22 -3.51
C HIS A 110 -1.83 7.75 -3.66
N SER A 111 -2.95 8.26 -4.22
CA SER A 111 -3.20 9.61 -4.71
C SER A 111 -2.33 10.01 -5.93
N PHE A 112 -2.57 11.18 -6.49
CA PHE A 112 -1.81 11.67 -7.63
C PHE A 112 -0.41 12.15 -7.22
N SER A 113 -0.32 12.95 -6.15
CA SER A 113 0.91 13.61 -5.70
C SER A 113 1.29 13.30 -4.26
N HIS A 114 0.83 12.16 -3.73
CA HIS A 114 1.06 11.77 -2.34
C HIS A 114 0.45 12.75 -1.32
N ALA A 115 -0.74 13.32 -1.61
CA ALA A 115 -1.43 14.25 -0.74
C ALA A 115 -1.89 13.63 0.58
N LEU A 116 -1.77 14.38 1.68
CA LEU A 116 -2.14 13.93 3.02
C LEU A 116 -3.61 14.28 3.31
N PHE A 117 -4.52 13.34 3.08
CA PHE A 117 -5.96 13.56 3.06
C PHE A 117 -6.58 13.97 4.41
N GLY A 118 -5.94 13.66 5.53
CA GLY A 118 -6.41 14.04 6.87
C GLY A 118 -5.94 15.41 7.34
N ARG A 119 -5.16 16.14 6.54
CA ARG A 119 -4.63 17.45 6.88
C ARG A 119 -5.62 18.56 6.59
N PRO A 120 -5.64 19.64 7.41
CA PRO A 120 -6.49 20.81 7.15
C PRO A 120 -6.20 21.52 5.81
N GLU A 121 -4.97 21.38 5.30
CA GLU A 121 -4.52 21.95 4.02
C GLU A 121 -5.08 21.20 2.82
N THR A 122 -5.51 19.95 3.01
CA THR A 122 -6.19 19.17 1.99
C THR A 122 -7.69 19.38 2.15
N ASP A 123 -8.22 20.35 1.45
CA ASP A 123 -9.66 20.54 1.39
C ASP A 123 -10.33 19.55 0.41
N ARG A 124 -11.65 19.64 0.30
CA ARG A 124 -12.40 18.72 -0.55
C ARG A 124 -12.06 18.86 -2.04
N GLU A 125 -11.80 20.09 -2.50
CA GLU A 125 -11.48 20.38 -3.91
C GLU A 125 -10.13 19.74 -4.28
N PHE A 126 -9.14 19.90 -3.43
CA PHE A 126 -7.85 19.25 -3.61
C PHE A 126 -7.95 17.71 -3.56
N ALA A 127 -8.72 17.15 -2.61
CA ALA A 127 -8.93 15.71 -2.53
C ALA A 127 -9.61 15.13 -3.79
N VAL A 128 -10.59 15.86 -4.36
CA VAL A 128 -11.25 15.47 -5.62
C VAL A 128 -10.25 15.49 -6.77
N ALA A 129 -9.46 16.56 -6.92
CA ALA A 129 -8.49 16.71 -8.00
C ALA A 129 -7.41 15.60 -7.96
N GLU A 130 -6.92 15.24 -6.76
CA GLU A 130 -5.98 14.15 -6.56
C GLU A 130 -6.53 12.80 -7.08
N LEU A 131 -7.78 12.50 -6.79
CA LEU A 131 -8.41 11.25 -7.22
C LEU A 131 -8.78 11.26 -8.70
N GLU A 132 -9.34 12.35 -9.20
CA GLU A 132 -9.67 12.51 -10.62
C GLU A 132 -8.42 12.37 -11.48
N ARG A 133 -7.33 13.05 -11.11
CA ARG A 133 -6.07 12.98 -11.85
C ARG A 133 -5.44 11.58 -11.79
N SER A 134 -5.47 10.91 -10.63
CA SER A 134 -5.02 9.52 -10.53
C SER A 134 -5.79 8.60 -11.47
N ARG A 135 -7.12 8.76 -11.54
CA ARG A 135 -7.98 7.92 -12.40
C ARG A 135 -7.79 8.20 -13.89
N GLU A 136 -7.62 9.47 -14.27
CA GLU A 136 -7.33 9.83 -15.66
C GLU A 136 -6.05 9.14 -16.14
N ILE A 137 -4.97 9.24 -15.36
CA ILE A 137 -3.69 8.62 -15.70
C ILE A 137 -3.82 7.09 -15.72
N ALA A 138 -4.46 6.48 -14.72
CA ALA A 138 -4.68 5.05 -14.72
C ALA A 138 -5.45 4.57 -15.96
N ALA A 139 -6.45 5.34 -16.41
CA ALA A 139 -7.21 5.03 -17.62
C ALA A 139 -6.34 5.07 -18.90
N ASP A 140 -5.34 5.94 -18.98
CA ASP A 140 -4.38 5.97 -20.08
C ASP A 140 -3.53 4.68 -20.15
N TRP A 141 -3.39 3.99 -19.02
CA TRP A 141 -2.74 2.69 -18.89
C TRP A 141 -3.73 1.50 -18.98
N ASN A 142 -5.00 1.75 -19.28
CA ASN A 142 -6.12 0.81 -19.26
C ASN A 142 -6.39 0.17 -17.90
N GLU A 143 -6.02 0.85 -16.82
CA GLU A 143 -6.25 0.41 -15.45
C GLU A 143 -7.44 1.14 -14.80
N SER A 144 -8.05 0.46 -13.82
CA SER A 144 -9.09 1.01 -12.96
C SER A 144 -8.63 1.05 -11.50
N ILE A 145 -9.11 2.03 -10.75
CA ILE A 145 -8.79 2.18 -9.34
C ILE A 145 -10.00 1.70 -8.51
N ASP A 146 -9.89 0.51 -7.94
CA ASP A 146 -10.88 -0.05 -7.02
C ASP A 146 -10.52 0.19 -5.55
N SER A 147 -9.24 0.26 -5.22
CA SER A 147 -8.75 0.47 -3.86
C SER A 147 -7.87 1.70 -3.73
N PHE A 148 -7.87 2.28 -2.53
CA PHE A 148 -7.08 3.45 -2.18
C PHE A 148 -6.26 3.21 -0.91
N VAL A 149 -5.00 3.59 -0.95
CA VAL A 149 -4.12 3.61 0.22
C VAL A 149 -3.77 5.06 0.53
N TYR A 150 -4.13 5.51 1.73
CA TYR A 150 -3.86 6.88 2.14
C TYR A 150 -2.37 7.13 2.36
N PRO A 151 -1.77 8.15 1.70
CA PRO A 151 -0.42 8.60 2.02
C PRO A 151 -0.23 8.80 3.53
N ARG A 152 0.85 8.23 4.07
CA ARG A 152 1.15 8.22 5.52
C ARG A 152 0.02 7.69 6.41
N ASN A 153 -0.89 6.89 5.88
CA ASN A 153 -2.12 6.44 6.55
C ASN A 153 -2.95 7.61 7.14
N ASP A 154 -2.88 8.80 6.52
CA ASP A 154 -3.57 10.00 6.98
C ASP A 154 -4.98 10.08 6.37
N ILE A 155 -5.93 9.40 7.02
CA ILE A 155 -7.30 9.18 6.52
C ILE A 155 -8.13 10.46 6.62
N GLY A 156 -8.71 10.87 5.49
CA GLY A 156 -9.66 11.97 5.35
C GLY A 156 -10.49 11.82 4.07
N HIS A 157 -11.51 12.65 3.88
CA HIS A 157 -12.29 12.72 2.65
C HIS A 157 -12.78 11.38 2.09
N ARG A 158 -13.24 10.47 2.96
CA ARG A 158 -13.75 9.14 2.54
C ARG A 158 -14.98 9.25 1.65
N GLU A 159 -15.81 10.28 1.86
CA GLU A 159 -16.94 10.60 1.01
C GLU A 159 -16.51 10.83 -0.46
N VAL A 160 -15.36 11.49 -0.66
CA VAL A 160 -14.82 11.74 -2.00
C VAL A 160 -14.39 10.44 -2.67
N LEU A 161 -13.76 9.52 -1.92
CA LEU A 161 -13.42 8.19 -2.45
C LEU A 161 -14.66 7.47 -2.97
N ALA A 162 -15.74 7.47 -2.18
CA ALA A 162 -17.00 6.83 -2.55
C ALA A 162 -17.64 7.48 -3.79
N GLU A 163 -17.68 8.82 -3.86
CA GLU A 163 -18.18 9.59 -5.00
C GLU A 163 -17.38 9.30 -6.27
N GLN A 164 -16.08 9.08 -6.15
CA GLN A 164 -15.18 8.74 -7.26
C GLN A 164 -15.19 7.24 -7.60
N GLY A 165 -16.05 6.43 -6.98
CA GLY A 165 -16.27 5.02 -7.32
C GLY A 165 -15.22 4.05 -6.74
N VAL A 166 -14.35 4.51 -5.84
CA VAL A 166 -13.47 3.62 -5.08
C VAL A 166 -14.32 2.69 -4.20
N SER A 167 -13.91 1.45 -4.07
CA SER A 167 -14.63 0.40 -3.32
C SER A 167 -14.04 0.12 -1.96
N ALA A 168 -12.73 0.26 -1.82
CA ALA A 168 -12.02 -0.05 -0.58
C ALA A 168 -10.90 0.93 -0.27
N TYR A 169 -10.54 1.00 1.00
CA TYR A 169 -9.34 1.71 1.43
C TYR A 169 -8.61 0.95 2.53
N ARG A 170 -7.28 1.13 2.62
CA ARG A 170 -6.49 0.63 3.73
C ARG A 170 -6.72 1.49 4.96
N GLY A 171 -7.36 0.91 5.99
CA GLY A 171 -7.54 1.53 7.28
C GLY A 171 -6.29 1.46 8.17
N ARG A 172 -6.28 2.29 9.22
CA ARG A 172 -5.20 2.27 10.22
C ARG A 172 -5.20 0.95 10.97
N SER A 173 -4.00 0.49 11.33
CA SER A 173 -3.85 -0.64 12.23
C SER A 173 -4.55 -0.35 13.57
N PRO A 174 -5.39 -1.26 14.08
CA PRO A 174 -5.96 -1.14 15.42
C PRO A 174 -4.90 -1.35 16.53
N THR A 175 -3.75 -1.93 16.17
CA THR A 175 -2.59 -2.06 17.04
C THR A 175 -1.70 -0.83 16.89
N ARG A 176 -1.19 -0.28 18.02
CA ARG A 176 -0.25 0.83 17.97
C ARG A 176 1.01 0.42 17.22
N ASP A 177 1.34 1.18 16.18
CA ASP A 177 2.61 1.06 15.49
C ASP A 177 3.79 1.20 16.46
N GLY A 178 4.81 0.35 16.27
CA GLY A 178 6.06 0.40 17.01
C GLY A 178 6.24 -0.69 18.07
N VAL A 179 7.41 -0.66 18.72
CA VAL A 179 7.90 -1.66 19.70
C VAL A 179 6.88 -1.99 20.81
N ARG A 180 6.09 -1.00 21.24
CA ARG A 180 5.07 -1.22 22.28
C ARG A 180 3.90 -2.09 21.82
N GLY A 181 3.49 -1.97 20.56
CA GLY A 181 2.42 -2.81 19.99
C GLY A 181 2.83 -4.27 19.90
N ILE A 182 4.10 -4.51 19.59
CA ILE A 182 4.67 -5.85 19.42
C ILE A 182 4.90 -6.54 20.76
N PHE A 183 5.44 -5.83 21.76
CA PHE A 183 5.53 -6.35 23.12
C PHE A 183 4.14 -6.66 23.70
N ASP A 184 3.13 -5.85 23.40
CA ASP A 184 1.75 -6.11 23.82
C ASP A 184 1.14 -7.34 23.11
N SER A 185 1.45 -7.58 21.82
CA SER A 185 0.92 -8.74 21.09
C SER A 185 1.60 -10.06 21.51
N THR A 186 2.90 -10.05 21.80
CA THR A 186 3.64 -11.24 22.25
C THR A 186 3.46 -11.56 23.73
N VAL A 187 3.17 -10.53 24.58
CA VAL A 187 3.06 -10.71 26.04
C VAL A 187 1.61 -10.88 26.50
N ARG A 188 0.61 -10.45 25.69
CA ARG A 188 -0.82 -10.43 26.10
C ARG A 188 -1.76 -11.28 25.27
N ASP A 189 -1.26 -12.19 24.43
CA ASP A 189 -2.12 -13.07 23.62
C ASP A 189 -3.12 -12.31 22.74
N ARG A 190 -2.69 -11.16 22.19
CA ARG A 190 -3.53 -10.30 21.38
C ARG A 190 -3.44 -10.71 19.92
N SER A 191 -4.60 -10.99 19.29
CA SER A 191 -4.69 -11.32 17.87
C SER A 191 -4.06 -10.24 17.00
N MET A 192 -3.30 -10.66 15.97
CA MET A 192 -2.81 -9.79 14.90
C MET A 192 -3.80 -9.67 13.75
N LEU A 193 -4.90 -10.40 13.80
CA LEU A 193 -5.90 -10.37 12.74
C LEU A 193 -6.75 -9.12 12.86
N VAL A 194 -7.23 -8.67 11.69
CA VAL A 194 -8.13 -7.53 11.55
C VAL A 194 -9.45 -7.96 10.93
N GLU A 195 -10.48 -7.15 11.12
CA GLU A 195 -11.81 -7.39 10.58
C GLU A 195 -12.17 -6.29 9.60
N PRO A 196 -12.25 -6.59 8.28
CA PRO A 196 -12.72 -5.64 7.29
C PRO A 196 -14.21 -5.36 7.49
N ALA A 197 -14.62 -4.11 7.29
CA ALA A 197 -16.02 -3.69 7.48
C ALA A 197 -16.41 -2.59 6.49
N VAL A 198 -17.69 -2.57 6.12
CA VAL A 198 -18.27 -1.47 5.34
C VAL A 198 -18.46 -0.26 6.24
N ASP A 199 -17.99 0.91 5.82
CA ASP A 199 -18.16 2.15 6.55
C ASP A 199 -19.44 2.91 6.19
N GLU A 200 -19.64 4.09 6.79
CA GLU A 200 -20.83 4.93 6.56
C GLU A 200 -20.97 5.48 5.15
N TYR A 201 -19.91 5.46 4.33
CA TYR A 201 -19.92 5.87 2.92
C TYR A 201 -20.07 4.70 1.95
N GLY A 202 -20.17 3.47 2.48
CA GLY A 202 -20.28 2.25 1.69
C GLY A 202 -18.92 1.74 1.17
N LEU A 203 -17.81 2.29 1.67
CA LEU A 203 -16.47 1.81 1.38
C LEU A 203 -16.11 0.62 2.29
N VAL A 204 -15.36 -0.33 1.76
CA VAL A 204 -14.80 -1.40 2.59
C VAL A 204 -13.49 -0.91 3.21
N ASN A 205 -13.49 -0.72 4.52
CA ASN A 205 -12.27 -0.52 5.29
C ASN A 205 -11.55 -1.86 5.44
N VAL A 206 -10.32 -1.97 4.91
CA VAL A 206 -9.42 -3.12 5.03
C VAL A 206 -8.26 -2.72 5.93
N PRO A 207 -8.37 -2.86 7.27
CA PRO A 207 -7.34 -2.36 8.18
C PRO A 207 -6.02 -3.10 8.00
N ALA A 208 -4.90 -2.37 8.16
CA ALA A 208 -3.58 -2.98 8.20
C ALA A 208 -3.34 -3.69 9.55
N SER A 209 -2.72 -4.86 9.52
CA SER A 209 -2.29 -5.59 10.72
C SER A 209 -0.86 -5.23 11.12
N MET A 210 0.06 -5.22 10.15
CA MET A 210 1.49 -5.12 10.42
C MET A 210 2.23 -4.35 9.33
N PHE A 211 2.97 -3.32 9.74
CA PHE A 211 4.04 -2.76 8.93
C PHE A 211 5.30 -3.64 9.06
N LEU A 212 5.74 -4.24 7.98
CA LEU A 212 6.82 -5.22 8.01
C LEU A 212 8.14 -4.64 8.50
N PHE A 213 8.47 -3.41 8.12
CA PHE A 213 9.73 -2.75 8.47
C PHE A 213 9.63 -1.79 9.67
N GLY A 214 8.65 -1.98 10.54
CA GLY A 214 8.45 -1.18 11.75
C GLY A 214 9.53 -1.32 12.83
N PHE A 215 10.50 -2.23 12.63
CA PHE A 215 11.62 -2.50 13.56
C PHE A 215 12.93 -1.88 13.06
N GLU A 216 12.97 -0.59 12.89
CA GLU A 216 14.22 0.12 12.56
C GLU A 216 14.85 0.77 13.80
N GLY A 217 16.16 1.01 13.75
CA GLY A 217 16.91 1.71 14.81
C GLY A 217 17.16 0.88 16.08
N PRO A 218 17.25 1.52 17.26
CA PRO A 218 17.63 0.85 18.53
C PRO A 218 16.65 -0.26 18.97
N ALA A 219 15.40 -0.16 18.58
CA ALA A 219 14.37 -1.17 18.84
C ALA A 219 14.70 -2.52 18.20
N ARG A 220 15.30 -2.50 17.00
CA ARG A 220 15.77 -3.68 16.28
C ARG A 220 16.83 -4.43 17.08
N THR A 221 17.83 -3.72 17.62
CA THR A 221 18.93 -4.33 18.39
C THR A 221 18.41 -5.08 19.62
N VAL A 222 17.40 -4.55 20.28
CA VAL A 222 16.77 -5.21 21.43
C VAL A 222 15.97 -6.45 21.00
N ALA A 223 15.21 -6.36 19.93
CA ALA A 223 14.41 -7.47 19.44
C ALA A 223 15.29 -8.60 18.85
N GLU A 224 16.37 -8.29 18.15
CA GLU A 224 17.36 -9.25 17.64
C GLU A 224 18.14 -9.99 18.76
N SER A 225 18.14 -9.47 19.97
CA SER A 225 18.70 -10.20 21.14
C SER A 225 17.80 -11.34 21.63
N ILE A 226 16.54 -11.34 21.26
CA ILE A 226 15.53 -12.33 21.70
C ILE A 226 15.17 -13.29 20.56
N TRP A 227 15.06 -12.77 19.32
CA TRP A 227 14.67 -13.53 18.11
C TRP A 227 15.75 -13.41 17.03
N THR A 228 15.88 -14.46 16.23
CA THR A 228 16.82 -14.47 15.09
C THR A 228 16.46 -13.39 14.07
N ASP A 229 15.16 -13.18 13.79
CA ASP A 229 14.63 -12.06 13.00
C ASP A 229 13.18 -11.75 13.42
N PRO A 230 12.96 -10.68 14.20
CA PRO A 230 11.65 -10.37 14.76
C PRO A 230 10.57 -10.11 13.71
N MET A 231 10.91 -9.49 12.58
CA MET A 231 9.98 -9.21 11.50
C MET A 231 9.45 -10.51 10.89
N VAL A 232 10.37 -11.42 10.56
CA VAL A 232 10.02 -12.71 9.95
C VAL A 232 9.18 -13.57 10.91
N GLU A 233 9.56 -13.63 12.18
CA GLU A 233 8.82 -14.43 13.18
C GLU A 233 7.43 -13.90 13.44
N LEU A 234 7.24 -12.58 13.50
CA LEU A 234 5.91 -11.98 13.66
C LEU A 234 5.04 -12.17 12.42
N ALA A 235 5.59 -11.95 11.22
CA ALA A 235 4.86 -12.20 9.99
C ALA A 235 4.40 -13.67 9.89
N ARG A 236 5.29 -14.62 10.21
CA ARG A 236 4.94 -16.05 10.26
C ARG A 236 3.86 -16.34 11.29
N SER A 237 3.95 -15.73 12.48
CA SER A 237 2.94 -15.89 13.53
C SER A 237 1.56 -15.41 13.09
N GLY A 238 1.48 -14.23 12.41
CA GLY A 238 0.23 -13.71 11.87
C GLY A 238 -0.35 -14.59 10.76
N ILE A 239 0.48 -15.09 9.85
CA ILE A 239 0.08 -16.05 8.82
C ILE A 239 -0.45 -17.33 9.46
N ASP A 240 0.25 -17.85 10.48
CA ASP A 240 -0.16 -19.06 11.21
C ASP A 240 -1.46 -18.85 12.00
N GLU A 241 -1.68 -17.64 12.51
CA GLU A 241 -2.93 -17.28 13.18
C GLU A 241 -4.08 -17.25 12.17
N ALA A 242 -3.91 -16.59 11.03
CA ALA A 242 -4.90 -16.57 9.94
C ALA A 242 -5.22 -17.98 9.43
N THR A 243 -4.23 -18.88 9.39
CA THR A 243 -4.44 -20.28 9.01
C THR A 243 -5.35 -21.03 9.98
N ARG A 244 -5.33 -20.68 11.28
CA ARG A 244 -6.11 -21.37 12.32
C ARG A 244 -7.47 -20.77 12.61
N THR A 245 -7.70 -19.55 12.17
CA THR A 245 -8.91 -18.78 12.49
C THR A 245 -9.45 -18.08 11.24
N ASP A 246 -10.75 -17.86 11.20
CA ASP A 246 -11.39 -17.12 10.11
C ASP A 246 -11.17 -15.60 10.28
N GLY A 247 -9.98 -15.12 9.88
CA GLY A 247 -9.63 -13.71 10.02
C GLY A 247 -8.68 -13.24 8.93
N LEU A 248 -8.50 -11.94 8.83
CA LEU A 248 -7.60 -11.31 7.86
C LEU A 248 -6.30 -10.89 8.54
N PHE A 249 -5.15 -11.30 7.98
CA PHE A 249 -3.85 -10.77 8.31
C PHE A 249 -3.33 -9.89 7.17
N HIS A 250 -3.27 -8.57 7.35
CA HIS A 250 -2.89 -7.61 6.34
C HIS A 250 -1.50 -7.03 6.63
N MET A 251 -0.48 -7.49 5.91
CA MET A 251 0.88 -6.95 5.94
C MET A 251 1.05 -5.82 4.92
N TRP A 252 1.89 -4.84 5.24
CA TRP A 252 2.23 -3.81 4.28
C TRP A 252 3.68 -3.34 4.40
N LEU A 253 4.21 -2.79 3.31
CA LEU A 253 5.57 -2.30 3.20
C LEU A 253 5.69 -1.25 2.08
N HIS A 254 6.86 -0.63 1.99
CA HIS A 254 7.26 0.16 0.83
C HIS A 254 8.39 -0.58 0.09
N PRO A 255 8.48 -0.54 -1.23
CA PRO A 255 9.65 -1.04 -1.97
C PRO A 255 10.97 -0.43 -1.45
N ASN A 256 10.95 0.85 -1.05
CA ASN A 256 12.10 1.56 -0.49
C ASN A 256 12.59 1.04 0.88
N ASN A 257 11.90 0.06 1.48
CA ASN A 257 12.36 -0.61 2.69
C ASN A 257 13.41 -1.70 2.40
N LEU A 258 13.49 -2.19 1.15
CA LEU A 258 14.45 -3.22 0.76
C LEU A 258 15.80 -2.56 0.40
N THR A 259 16.54 -2.13 1.40
CA THR A 259 17.80 -1.41 1.22
C THR A 259 19.00 -2.34 1.07
N HIS A 260 18.91 -3.60 1.48
CA HIS A 260 19.99 -4.58 1.50
C HIS A 260 19.49 -5.97 1.10
N GLU A 261 20.38 -6.83 0.59
CA GLU A 261 20.11 -8.25 0.32
C GLU A 261 19.51 -9.02 1.52
N ARG A 262 19.83 -8.59 2.73
CA ARG A 262 19.19 -9.15 3.93
C ARG A 262 17.69 -8.95 3.95
N ASP A 263 17.20 -7.83 3.42
CA ASP A 263 15.77 -7.53 3.38
C ASP A 263 15.07 -8.39 2.33
N ASP A 264 15.74 -8.69 1.22
CA ASP A 264 15.27 -9.63 0.20
C ASP A 264 15.11 -11.03 0.79
N HIS A 265 16.11 -11.49 1.55
CA HIS A 265 16.05 -12.79 2.26
C HIS A 265 14.91 -12.86 3.28
N ARG A 266 14.60 -11.75 3.96
CA ARG A 266 13.47 -11.64 4.88
C ARG A 266 12.14 -11.80 4.16
N MET A 267 11.95 -11.04 3.08
CA MET A 267 10.74 -11.13 2.26
C MET A 267 10.58 -12.53 1.69
N ARG A 268 11.62 -13.12 1.13
CA ARG A 268 11.63 -14.51 0.66
C ARG A 268 11.21 -15.49 1.76
N ALA A 269 11.71 -15.33 2.97
CA ALA A 269 11.39 -16.21 4.10
C ALA A 269 9.91 -16.09 4.52
N ILE A 270 9.32 -14.90 4.44
CA ILE A 270 7.90 -14.65 4.72
C ILE A 270 7.03 -15.26 3.61
N LEU A 271 7.31 -14.93 2.35
CA LEU A 271 6.52 -15.40 1.21
C LEU A 271 6.58 -16.92 1.04
N SER A 272 7.76 -17.52 1.22
CA SER A 272 7.90 -18.98 1.25
C SER A 272 7.11 -19.64 2.39
N HIS A 273 6.97 -18.98 3.55
CA HIS A 273 6.11 -19.48 4.61
C HIS A 273 4.62 -19.37 4.24
N LEU A 274 4.22 -18.25 3.69
CA LEU A 274 2.86 -18.01 3.21
C LEU A 274 2.46 -19.06 2.16
N GLU A 275 3.31 -19.30 1.17
CA GLU A 275 3.09 -20.30 0.12
C GLU A 275 2.90 -21.71 0.69
N ARG A 276 3.76 -22.12 1.63
CA ARG A 276 3.61 -23.41 2.30
C ARG A 276 2.28 -23.53 3.06
N ARG A 277 1.82 -22.44 3.69
CA ARG A 277 0.54 -22.43 4.41
C ARG A 277 -0.64 -22.48 3.46
N ARG A 278 -0.62 -21.67 2.40
CA ARG A 278 -1.64 -21.68 1.35
C ARG A 278 -1.79 -23.07 0.72
N THR A 279 -0.68 -23.73 0.39
CA THR A 279 -0.70 -25.05 -0.24
C THR A 279 -1.16 -26.16 0.72
N ALA A 280 -0.90 -26.03 2.03
CA ALA A 280 -1.19 -27.06 3.01
C ALA A 280 -2.56 -26.93 3.70
N THR A 281 -3.25 -25.80 3.53
CA THR A 281 -4.50 -25.47 4.24
C THR A 281 -5.48 -24.72 3.34
N ASP A 282 -6.62 -24.31 3.88
CA ASP A 282 -7.61 -23.47 3.21
C ASP A 282 -7.31 -21.96 3.33
N LEU A 283 -6.08 -21.57 3.67
CA LEU A 283 -5.67 -20.17 3.71
C LEU A 283 -5.69 -19.59 2.30
N THR A 284 -6.30 -18.40 2.14
CA THR A 284 -6.31 -17.67 0.88
C THR A 284 -5.36 -16.48 0.92
N VAL A 285 -4.82 -16.09 -0.24
CA VAL A 285 -4.17 -14.80 -0.42
C VAL A 285 -5.08 -13.96 -1.29
N GLU A 286 -5.42 -12.78 -0.82
CA GLU A 286 -6.37 -11.87 -1.44
C GLU A 286 -5.72 -10.50 -1.67
N THR A 287 -6.15 -9.78 -2.69
CA THR A 287 -5.91 -8.35 -2.82
C THR A 287 -6.92 -7.55 -1.99
N MET A 288 -6.73 -6.25 -1.83
CA MET A 288 -7.73 -5.40 -1.15
C MET A 288 -9.06 -5.38 -1.90
N ALA A 289 -9.03 -5.39 -3.24
CA ALA A 289 -10.24 -5.47 -4.07
C ALA A 289 -10.96 -6.81 -3.88
N ASP A 290 -10.26 -7.94 -3.73
CA ASP A 290 -10.87 -9.23 -3.42
C ASP A 290 -11.60 -9.20 -2.09
N VAL A 291 -10.95 -8.65 -1.07
CA VAL A 291 -11.58 -8.46 0.26
C VAL A 291 -12.81 -7.58 0.14
N ALA A 292 -12.74 -6.48 -0.63
CA ALA A 292 -13.87 -5.59 -0.84
C ALA A 292 -15.04 -6.32 -1.50
N ARG A 293 -14.81 -7.08 -2.56
CA ARG A 293 -15.83 -7.89 -3.24
C ARG A 293 -16.48 -8.90 -2.29
N ARG A 294 -15.68 -9.57 -1.47
CA ARG A 294 -16.17 -10.56 -0.49
C ARG A 294 -17.00 -9.93 0.62
N VAL A 295 -16.58 -8.78 1.16
CA VAL A 295 -17.24 -8.10 2.30
C VAL A 295 -18.49 -7.37 1.86
N ALA A 296 -18.48 -6.68 0.72
CA ALA A 296 -19.63 -5.95 0.20
C ALA A 296 -20.74 -6.87 -0.32
N GLY A 297 -20.41 -8.12 -0.70
CA GLY A 297 -21.38 -9.08 -1.25
C GLY A 297 -21.87 -8.73 -2.67
N PRO A 298 -22.58 -9.66 -3.33
CA PRO A 298 -22.97 -9.51 -4.73
C PRO A 298 -24.02 -8.41 -5.01
N SER A 299 -24.75 -7.89 -3.99
CA SER A 299 -25.81 -6.89 -4.18
C SER A 299 -25.31 -5.46 -4.43
N SER A 300 -24.15 -5.09 -3.91
CA SER A 300 -23.68 -3.69 -3.97
C SER A 300 -22.97 -3.34 -5.27
N ALA A 301 -22.44 -4.30 -5.99
CA ALA A 301 -21.76 -4.10 -7.28
C ALA A 301 -22.77 -3.75 -8.40
N THR A 302 -23.96 -4.34 -8.38
CA THR A 302 -25.01 -4.11 -9.40
C THR A 302 -25.69 -2.75 -9.24
N GLU A 303 -25.85 -2.26 -8.01
CA GLU A 303 -26.44 -0.94 -7.74
C GLU A 303 -25.52 0.22 -8.12
N ARG A 304 -24.21 0.06 -7.99
CA ARG A 304 -23.21 1.08 -8.39
C ARG A 304 -23.09 1.20 -9.91
N ALA A 305 -23.13 0.09 -10.64
CA ALA A 305 -23.09 0.11 -12.11
C ALA A 305 -24.32 0.79 -12.74
N THR A 306 -25.46 0.79 -12.06
CA THR A 306 -26.70 1.47 -12.54
C THR A 306 -26.77 2.95 -12.19
N ALA A 307 -26.07 3.41 -11.15
CA ALA A 307 -26.03 4.81 -10.74
C ALA A 307 -25.09 5.67 -11.62
N SER A 308 -24.14 5.07 -12.31
CA SER A 308 -23.18 5.80 -13.19
C SER A 308 -23.76 6.18 -14.57
N TRP A 309 -25.03 5.84 -14.88
CA TRP A 309 -25.70 6.07 -16.18
C TRP A 309 -26.96 6.94 -16.07
N SER A 310 -27.20 7.61 -14.97
CA SER A 310 -28.29 8.58 -14.77
C SER A 310 -27.75 10.02 -14.49
#